data_7c6ee62c63cbaac8c5c79bfea6805359
#
_entry.id   7c6ee62c63cbaac8c5c79bfea6805359
#
_cell.length_a   1.000
_cell.length_b   1.000
_cell.length_c   1.000
_cell.angle_alpha   90.00
_cell.angle_beta   90.00
_cell.angle_gamma   90.00
#
_symmetry.space_group_name_H-M   'P 1'
#
loop_
_entity.id
_entity.type
_entity.pdbx_description
1 polymer ?
#
loop_
_entity_poly.entity_id
_entity_poly.type
_entity_poly.pdbx_seq_one_letter_code
_entity_poly.pdbx_strand_id
1 'polypeptide(L)'
;IGSSLLDIYNGFNLDIPYGPVSAKVNNKVEGLNYRAYNNKDVEFLNMLNPSGMRTYVRSLCFILCKAVEDLYPDGKIMLEHPVSKGYYCDLQIGHKTGLDDVSRIKQRMKEIVEANIPFHRFECHTTKVVELFCRKGMMDKVKLLETSGELYSYYYTLENTIDYYYGSLLPSTGYIRKFDIVKYYDGLLLRVPNRQNPEVLEEVVKQEKMLEVFKEHRRWNQILGVGTVGDFNVACNEGYATDLINVSEALQEKKISNIADGIYHRGKNGQRVKLVLISG
;
A
#
# COMPACT_ATOMS: atom_id res chain seq x y z
N ILE A 1 24.65 -23.86 -5.36
CA ILE A 1 25.04 -22.52 -4.88
C ILE A 1 24.52 -21.49 -5.88
N GLY A 2 23.85 -20.43 -5.42
CA GLY A 2 23.28 -19.40 -6.30
C GLY A 2 21.92 -19.73 -6.91
N SER A 3 21.27 -20.82 -6.48
CA SER A 3 19.89 -21.13 -6.87
C SER A 3 18.91 -20.13 -6.25
N SER A 4 17.89 -19.75 -7.02
CA SER A 4 16.80 -18.96 -6.44
C SER A 4 15.93 -19.80 -5.51
N LEU A 5 15.18 -19.17 -4.62
CA LEU A 5 14.21 -19.89 -3.77
C LEU A 5 13.14 -20.57 -4.62
N LEU A 6 12.79 -19.99 -5.77
CA LEU A 6 11.86 -20.60 -6.72
C LEU A 6 12.43 -21.87 -7.35
N ASP A 7 13.72 -21.86 -7.76
CA ASP A 7 14.41 -23.06 -8.28
C ASP A 7 14.45 -24.16 -7.21
N ILE A 8 14.74 -23.79 -5.95
CA ILE A 8 14.76 -24.70 -4.81
C ILE A 8 13.36 -25.31 -4.60
N TYR A 9 12.32 -24.47 -4.56
CA TYR A 9 10.94 -24.96 -4.42
C TYR A 9 10.56 -25.97 -5.50
N ASN A 10 10.84 -25.64 -6.76
CA ASN A 10 10.53 -26.49 -7.90
C ASN A 10 11.34 -27.81 -7.88
N GLY A 11 12.58 -27.75 -7.41
CA GLY A 11 13.47 -28.93 -7.34
C GLY A 11 13.09 -29.94 -6.27
N PHE A 12 12.44 -29.49 -5.19
CA PHE A 12 12.01 -30.36 -4.09
C PHE A 12 10.55 -30.85 -4.22
N ASN A 13 9.80 -30.41 -5.23
CA ASN A 13 8.38 -30.75 -5.44
C ASN A 13 7.54 -30.60 -4.16
N LEU A 14 7.72 -29.50 -3.44
CA LEU A 14 7.02 -29.26 -2.19
C LEU A 14 5.52 -28.98 -2.45
N ASP A 15 4.64 -29.67 -1.76
CA ASP A 15 3.20 -29.42 -1.81
C ASP A 15 2.83 -28.32 -0.81
N ILE A 16 2.66 -27.10 -1.31
CA ILE A 16 2.26 -25.94 -0.52
C ILE A 16 0.92 -25.45 -1.06
N PRO A 17 -0.14 -25.42 -0.23
CA PRO A 17 -1.46 -24.93 -0.66
C PRO A 17 -1.35 -23.53 -1.28
N TYR A 18 -1.91 -23.34 -2.46
CA TYR A 18 -1.85 -22.10 -3.25
C TYR A 18 -0.45 -21.73 -3.78
N GLY A 19 0.56 -22.58 -3.60
CA GLY A 19 1.95 -22.32 -3.95
C GLY A 19 2.62 -21.25 -3.07
N PRO A 20 3.95 -21.16 -3.12
CA PRO A 20 4.68 -20.15 -2.37
C PRO A 20 4.55 -18.78 -3.02
N VAL A 21 4.52 -17.72 -2.21
CA VAL A 21 4.53 -16.30 -2.65
C VAL A 21 5.77 -15.56 -2.15
N SER A 22 6.39 -16.06 -1.10
CA SER A 22 7.66 -15.59 -0.53
C SER A 22 8.27 -16.69 0.34
N ALA A 23 9.39 -16.45 0.97
CA ALA A 23 9.94 -17.34 1.98
C ALA A 23 10.62 -16.55 3.11
N LYS A 24 10.70 -17.15 4.29
CA LYS A 24 11.63 -16.70 5.32
C LYS A 24 12.98 -17.37 5.09
N VAL A 25 14.01 -16.55 5.04
CA VAL A 25 15.40 -16.99 4.95
C VAL A 25 16.12 -16.51 6.21
N ASN A 26 16.52 -17.42 7.09
CA ASN A 26 17.05 -17.08 8.41
C ASN A 26 16.18 -16.03 9.13
N ASN A 27 14.89 -16.27 9.18
CA ASN A 27 13.89 -15.41 9.83
C ASN A 27 13.54 -14.09 9.12
N LYS A 28 14.19 -13.73 8.01
CA LYS A 28 13.89 -12.55 7.20
C LYS A 28 13.03 -12.93 5.99
N VAL A 29 11.96 -12.18 5.72
CA VAL A 29 11.09 -12.43 4.56
C VAL A 29 11.76 -11.94 3.29
N GLU A 30 11.97 -12.86 2.36
CA GLU A 30 12.58 -12.60 1.05
C GLU A 30 11.64 -13.04 -0.08
N GLY A 31 11.81 -12.43 -1.26
CA GLY A 31 11.09 -12.86 -2.46
C GLY A 31 11.63 -14.16 -3.04
N LEU A 32 10.83 -14.86 -3.83
CA LEU A 32 11.22 -16.14 -4.42
C LEU A 32 12.40 -16.03 -5.41
N ASN A 33 12.72 -14.83 -5.89
CA ASN A 33 13.89 -14.56 -6.73
C ASN A 33 15.20 -14.40 -5.92
N TYR A 34 15.13 -14.42 -4.57
CA TYR A 34 16.32 -14.39 -3.72
C TYR A 34 17.21 -15.59 -4.01
N ARG A 35 18.53 -15.36 -4.13
CA ARG A 35 19.52 -16.42 -4.40
C ARG A 35 20.30 -16.79 -3.15
N ALA A 36 20.33 -18.09 -2.85
CA ALA A 36 21.07 -18.62 -1.72
C ALA A 36 22.48 -19.01 -2.13
N TYR A 37 23.52 -18.37 -1.55
CA TYR A 37 24.93 -18.66 -1.84
C TYR A 37 25.61 -19.50 -0.74
N ASN A 38 24.97 -19.67 0.40
CA ASN A 38 25.44 -20.47 1.54
C ASN A 38 24.25 -21.14 2.21
N ASN A 39 24.52 -21.98 3.22
CA ASN A 39 23.47 -22.67 3.98
C ASN A 39 22.54 -21.67 4.62
N LYS A 40 21.26 -21.87 4.46
CA LYS A 40 20.16 -21.05 4.98
C LYS A 40 19.03 -21.95 5.47
N ASP A 41 18.37 -21.51 6.54
CA ASP A 41 17.08 -22.05 6.92
C ASP A 41 16.01 -21.36 6.05
N VAL A 42 15.18 -22.14 5.35
CA VAL A 42 14.16 -21.63 4.43
C VAL A 42 12.79 -22.18 4.80
N GLU A 43 11.85 -21.30 5.08
CA GLU A 43 10.43 -21.60 5.27
C GLU A 43 9.63 -20.92 4.15
N PHE A 44 9.04 -21.67 3.25
CA PHE A 44 8.18 -21.11 2.19
C PHE A 44 6.85 -20.63 2.76
N LEU A 45 6.43 -19.43 2.33
CA LEU A 45 5.21 -18.78 2.78
C LEU A 45 4.21 -18.69 1.63
N ASN A 46 3.00 -19.14 1.89
CA ASN A 46 1.85 -19.00 0.99
C ASN A 46 0.95 -17.80 1.39
N MET A 47 -0.18 -17.65 0.70
CA MET A 47 -1.13 -16.54 0.96
C MET A 47 -1.87 -16.67 2.31
N LEU A 48 -1.90 -17.84 2.95
CA LEU A 48 -2.50 -18.03 4.28
C LEU A 48 -1.63 -17.37 5.37
N ASN A 49 -0.32 -17.24 5.11
CA ASN A 49 0.59 -16.57 6.02
C ASN A 49 0.46 -15.03 5.88
N PRO A 50 0.41 -14.27 6.99
CA PRO A 50 0.30 -12.81 6.93
C PRO A 50 1.39 -12.12 6.11
N SER A 51 2.63 -12.63 6.15
CA SER A 51 3.74 -12.06 5.39
C SER A 51 3.64 -12.40 3.91
N GLY A 52 3.21 -13.61 3.57
CA GLY A 52 2.91 -14.00 2.20
C GLY A 52 1.78 -13.18 1.59
N MET A 53 0.69 -12.96 2.35
CA MET A 53 -0.40 -12.09 1.90
C MET A 53 0.07 -10.65 1.66
N ARG A 54 0.95 -10.11 2.51
CA ARG A 54 1.53 -8.76 2.28
C ARG A 54 2.35 -8.69 0.99
N THR A 55 3.11 -9.74 0.67
CA THR A 55 3.85 -9.83 -0.61
C THR A 55 2.90 -9.84 -1.80
N TYR A 56 1.82 -10.62 -1.72
CA TYR A 56 0.76 -10.66 -2.74
C TYR A 56 0.12 -9.28 -2.95
N VAL A 57 -0.32 -8.65 -1.87
CA VAL A 57 -0.99 -7.34 -1.92
C VAL A 57 -0.07 -6.26 -2.49
N ARG A 58 1.21 -6.19 -2.07
CA ARG A 58 2.17 -5.23 -2.63
C ARG A 58 2.32 -5.39 -4.14
N SER A 59 2.44 -6.63 -4.61
CA SER A 59 2.54 -6.91 -6.06
C SER A 59 1.28 -6.51 -6.81
N LEU A 60 0.11 -6.75 -6.22
CA LEU A 60 -1.17 -6.33 -6.79
C LEU A 60 -1.30 -4.80 -6.83
N CYS A 61 -0.83 -4.10 -5.80
CA CYS A 61 -0.77 -2.64 -5.79
C CYS A 61 0.13 -2.10 -6.91
N PHE A 62 1.27 -2.73 -7.17
CA PHE A 62 2.14 -2.32 -8.27
C PHE A 62 1.51 -2.53 -9.64
N ILE A 63 0.78 -3.64 -9.83
CA ILE A 63 -0.02 -3.87 -11.05
C ILE A 63 -1.09 -2.79 -11.23
N LEU A 64 -1.75 -2.37 -10.15
CA LEU A 64 -2.73 -1.27 -10.19
C LEU A 64 -2.05 0.05 -10.58
N CYS A 65 -0.91 0.38 -9.98
CA CYS A 65 -0.14 1.59 -10.34
C CYS A 65 0.26 1.57 -11.82
N LYS A 66 0.78 0.45 -12.32
CA LYS A 66 1.10 0.28 -13.74
C LYS A 66 -0.12 0.43 -14.64
N ALA A 67 -1.24 -0.19 -14.31
CA ALA A 67 -2.46 -0.09 -15.11
C ALA A 67 -2.97 1.36 -15.21
N VAL A 68 -2.84 2.13 -14.12
CA VAL A 68 -3.18 3.56 -14.13
C VAL A 68 -2.19 4.36 -14.96
N GLU A 69 -0.87 4.15 -14.82
CA GLU A 69 0.16 4.83 -15.63
C GLU A 69 -0.01 4.54 -17.13
N ASP A 70 -0.34 3.30 -17.51
CA ASP A 70 -0.57 2.91 -18.90
C ASP A 70 -1.79 3.59 -19.53
N LEU A 71 -2.86 3.78 -18.76
CA LEU A 71 -4.12 4.34 -19.25
C LEU A 71 -4.22 5.87 -19.10
N TYR A 72 -3.52 6.41 -18.11
CA TYR A 72 -3.55 7.82 -17.71
C TYR A 72 -2.13 8.29 -17.38
N PRO A 73 -1.30 8.64 -18.38
CA PRO A 73 0.11 9.00 -18.16
C PRO A 73 0.33 10.15 -17.17
N ASP A 74 -0.62 11.10 -17.12
CA ASP A 74 -0.60 12.23 -16.15
C ASP A 74 -1.39 11.91 -14.87
N GLY A 75 -2.00 10.73 -14.81
CA GLY A 75 -2.81 10.29 -13.68
C GLY A 75 -1.96 9.85 -12.50
N LYS A 76 -2.51 10.03 -11.30
CA LYS A 76 -1.90 9.54 -10.05
C LYS A 76 -2.90 8.69 -9.30
N ILE A 77 -2.40 7.61 -8.70
CA ILE A 77 -3.17 6.79 -7.77
C ILE A 77 -2.45 6.76 -6.43
N MET A 78 -3.18 7.03 -5.37
CA MET A 78 -2.69 6.95 -4.00
C MET A 78 -3.42 5.81 -3.29
N LEU A 79 -2.65 4.81 -2.87
CA LEU A 79 -3.17 3.76 -2.01
C LEU A 79 -3.22 4.30 -0.57
N GLU A 80 -4.43 4.32 -0.04
CA GLU A 80 -4.68 4.98 1.24
C GLU A 80 -4.88 3.96 2.37
N HIS A 81 -6.05 3.91 2.93
CA HIS A 81 -6.34 3.14 4.12
C HIS A 81 -7.03 1.81 3.81
N PRO A 82 -6.79 0.76 4.62
CA PRO A 82 -7.58 -0.45 4.54
C PRO A 82 -9.03 -0.15 4.95
N VAL A 83 -9.96 -0.41 4.03
CA VAL A 83 -11.41 -0.22 4.21
C VAL A 83 -12.11 -1.43 3.63
N SER A 84 -13.20 -1.89 4.25
CA SER A 84 -14.00 -3.02 3.73
C SER A 84 -13.16 -4.26 3.41
N LYS A 85 -12.11 -4.52 4.24
CA LYS A 85 -11.14 -5.60 4.05
C LYS A 85 -10.41 -5.56 2.70
N GLY A 86 -10.38 -4.43 2.05
CA GLY A 86 -9.62 -4.07 0.86
C GLY A 86 -8.84 -2.79 1.09
N TYR A 87 -8.42 -2.11 0.02
CA TYR A 87 -7.67 -0.86 0.09
C TYR A 87 -8.40 0.23 -0.69
N TYR A 88 -8.71 1.33 -0.01
CA TYR A 88 -9.21 2.51 -0.68
C TYR A 88 -8.07 3.18 -1.45
N CYS A 89 -8.35 3.52 -2.71
CA CYS A 89 -7.42 4.18 -3.60
C CYS A 89 -8.04 5.47 -4.12
N ASP A 90 -7.33 6.58 -3.91
CA ASP A 90 -7.68 7.87 -4.48
C ASP A 90 -7.08 7.97 -5.89
N LEU A 91 -7.93 8.14 -6.89
CA LEU A 91 -7.54 8.20 -8.30
C LEU A 91 -7.69 9.64 -8.81
N GLN A 92 -6.58 10.24 -9.22
CA GLN A 92 -6.48 11.62 -9.72
C GLN A 92 -6.12 11.58 -11.21
N ILE A 93 -7.13 11.64 -12.08
CA ILE A 93 -6.99 11.51 -13.54
C ILE A 93 -7.55 12.73 -14.30
N GLY A 94 -7.63 13.90 -13.64
CA GLY A 94 -8.12 15.15 -14.24
C GLY A 94 -9.65 15.27 -14.33
N HIS A 95 -10.38 14.21 -14.03
CA HIS A 95 -11.85 14.20 -13.95
C HIS A 95 -12.32 13.28 -12.82
N LYS A 96 -13.61 13.36 -12.49
CA LYS A 96 -14.19 12.51 -11.46
C LYS A 96 -14.24 11.06 -11.94
N THR A 97 -13.67 10.14 -11.17
CA THR A 97 -13.63 8.70 -11.45
C THR A 97 -15.04 8.15 -11.73
N GLY A 98 -15.26 7.62 -12.92
CA GLY A 98 -16.49 6.97 -13.35
C GLY A 98 -16.44 5.43 -13.28
N LEU A 99 -17.55 4.78 -13.61
CA LEU A 99 -17.59 3.31 -13.73
C LEU A 99 -16.77 2.80 -14.92
N ASP A 100 -16.70 3.59 -15.99
CA ASP A 100 -15.93 3.25 -17.20
C ASP A 100 -14.42 3.25 -16.88
N ASP A 101 -13.94 4.22 -16.10
CA ASP A 101 -12.54 4.25 -15.64
C ASP A 101 -12.19 2.99 -14.85
N VAL A 102 -13.08 2.61 -13.92
CA VAL A 102 -12.92 1.38 -13.10
C VAL A 102 -12.85 0.15 -14.00
N SER A 103 -13.74 0.05 -14.99
CA SER A 103 -13.79 -1.08 -15.92
C SER A 103 -12.52 -1.16 -16.79
N ARG A 104 -12.04 -0.03 -17.30
CA ARG A 104 -10.81 0.06 -18.10
C ARG A 104 -9.58 -0.33 -17.27
N ILE A 105 -9.44 0.21 -16.06
CA ILE A 105 -8.32 -0.12 -15.17
C ILE A 105 -8.36 -1.61 -14.81
N LYS A 106 -9.53 -2.15 -14.47
CA LYS A 106 -9.70 -3.57 -14.17
C LYS A 106 -9.30 -4.46 -15.34
N GLN A 107 -9.71 -4.10 -16.56
CA GLN A 107 -9.35 -4.83 -17.76
C GLN A 107 -7.83 -4.79 -18.00
N ARG A 108 -7.21 -3.61 -17.87
CA ARG A 108 -5.76 -3.46 -18.01
C ARG A 108 -4.98 -4.27 -16.98
N MET A 109 -5.42 -4.28 -15.72
CA MET A 109 -4.82 -5.12 -14.70
C MET A 109 -4.88 -6.61 -15.05
N LYS A 110 -5.99 -7.10 -15.60
CA LYS A 110 -6.12 -8.49 -16.07
C LYS A 110 -5.12 -8.80 -17.19
N GLU A 111 -5.00 -7.93 -18.17
CA GLU A 111 -4.04 -8.07 -19.27
C GLU A 111 -2.60 -8.16 -18.75
N ILE A 112 -2.23 -7.30 -17.79
CA ILE A 112 -0.90 -7.34 -17.14
C ILE A 112 -0.68 -8.67 -16.41
N VAL A 113 -1.69 -9.20 -15.73
CA VAL A 113 -1.62 -10.49 -15.03
C VAL A 113 -1.46 -11.64 -16.03
N GLU A 114 -2.26 -11.65 -17.09
CA GLU A 114 -2.23 -12.68 -18.14
C GLU A 114 -0.91 -12.67 -18.91
N ALA A 115 -0.30 -11.51 -19.10
CA ALA A 115 1.01 -11.36 -19.75
C ALA A 115 2.17 -11.94 -18.91
N ASN A 116 1.94 -12.25 -17.64
CA ASN A 116 2.91 -12.88 -16.75
C ASN A 116 4.28 -12.17 -16.71
N ILE A 117 4.27 -10.85 -16.57
CA ILE A 117 5.46 -9.99 -16.62
C ILE A 117 6.28 -10.13 -15.33
N PRO A 118 7.58 -10.32 -15.38
CA PRO A 118 8.42 -10.43 -14.19
C PRO A 118 8.56 -9.08 -13.46
N PHE A 119 8.56 -9.14 -12.12
CA PHE A 119 8.98 -8.02 -11.29
C PHE A 119 10.49 -8.07 -11.12
N HIS A 120 11.19 -7.00 -11.47
CA HIS A 120 12.63 -6.89 -11.28
C HIS A 120 12.96 -5.98 -10.11
N ARG A 121 13.84 -6.44 -9.22
CA ARG A 121 14.40 -5.65 -8.13
C ARG A 121 15.81 -5.22 -8.49
N PHE A 122 16.06 -3.94 -8.41
CA PHE A 122 17.37 -3.34 -8.60
C PHE A 122 17.85 -2.71 -7.30
N GLU A 123 19.13 -2.81 -7.02
CA GLU A 123 19.76 -2.20 -5.86
C GLU A 123 20.98 -1.40 -6.34
N CYS A 124 21.07 -0.15 -5.97
CA CYS A 124 22.20 0.71 -6.29
C CYS A 124 22.35 1.82 -5.24
N HIS A 125 23.37 2.66 -5.41
CA HIS A 125 23.61 3.78 -4.49
C HIS A 125 22.37 4.66 -4.40
N THR A 126 21.99 5.05 -3.17
CA THR A 126 20.74 5.78 -2.88
C THR A 126 20.59 7.05 -3.71
N THR A 127 21.67 7.79 -3.94
CA THR A 127 21.65 8.99 -4.79
C THR A 127 21.15 8.73 -6.21
N LYS A 128 21.51 7.58 -6.80
CA LYS A 128 21.05 7.20 -8.15
C LYS A 128 19.56 6.85 -8.15
N VAL A 129 19.07 6.22 -7.07
CA VAL A 129 17.64 5.91 -6.93
C VAL A 129 16.83 7.19 -6.75
N VAL A 130 17.33 8.12 -5.93
CA VAL A 130 16.74 9.47 -5.74
C VAL A 130 16.65 10.23 -7.07
N GLU A 131 17.75 10.28 -7.86
CA GLU A 131 17.72 10.90 -9.18
C GLU A 131 16.70 10.26 -10.13
N LEU A 132 16.54 8.93 -10.06
CA LEU A 132 15.57 8.19 -10.87
C LEU A 132 14.13 8.59 -10.50
N PHE A 133 13.80 8.61 -9.21
CA PHE A 133 12.47 9.03 -8.72
C PHE A 133 12.21 10.51 -8.95
N CYS A 134 13.22 11.37 -8.83
CA CYS A 134 13.12 12.79 -9.13
C CYS A 134 12.70 13.01 -10.60
N ARG A 135 13.36 12.33 -11.56
CA ARG A 135 13.01 12.37 -12.99
C ARG A 135 11.59 11.87 -13.29
N LYS A 136 11.06 10.96 -12.47
CA LYS A 136 9.68 10.47 -12.57
C LYS A 136 8.67 11.33 -11.80
N GLY A 137 9.11 12.42 -11.13
CA GLY A 137 8.23 13.29 -10.34
C GLY A 137 7.68 12.65 -9.06
N MET A 138 8.28 11.57 -8.56
CA MET A 138 7.87 10.83 -7.36
C MET A 138 8.53 11.43 -6.10
N MET A 139 8.18 12.68 -5.80
CA MET A 139 8.84 13.48 -4.74
C MET A 139 8.63 12.91 -3.33
N ASP A 140 7.56 12.18 -3.09
CA ASP A 140 7.31 11.44 -1.85
C ASP A 140 8.39 10.36 -1.61
N LYS A 141 8.81 9.64 -2.68
CA LYS A 141 9.88 8.64 -2.63
C LYS A 141 11.25 9.29 -2.51
N VAL A 142 11.46 10.42 -3.18
CA VAL A 142 12.70 11.21 -3.05
C VAL A 142 12.93 11.59 -1.59
N LYS A 143 11.97 12.25 -0.94
CA LYS A 143 12.05 12.64 0.47
C LYS A 143 12.27 11.44 1.40
N LEU A 144 11.55 10.34 1.14
CA LEU A 144 11.68 9.12 1.94
C LEU A 144 13.10 8.55 1.88
N LEU A 145 13.71 8.49 0.70
CA LEU A 145 15.04 7.91 0.50
C LEU A 145 16.15 8.84 0.99
N GLU A 146 16.05 10.14 0.75
CA GLU A 146 17.01 11.12 1.26
C GLU A 146 17.08 11.15 2.78
N THR A 147 15.97 10.87 3.44
CA THR A 147 15.89 10.85 4.92
C THR A 147 16.15 9.47 5.53
N SER A 148 16.34 8.42 4.72
CA SER A 148 16.54 7.05 5.22
C SER A 148 17.90 6.82 5.86
N GLY A 149 18.94 7.61 5.49
CA GLY A 149 20.32 7.40 5.89
C GLY A 149 20.99 6.17 5.25
N GLU A 150 20.31 5.49 4.35
CA GLU A 150 20.81 4.27 3.71
C GLU A 150 21.75 4.61 2.55
N LEU A 151 22.93 3.97 2.51
CA LEU A 151 23.91 4.15 1.44
C LEU A 151 23.46 3.51 0.13
N TYR A 152 22.79 2.36 0.21
CA TYR A 152 22.20 1.64 -0.90
C TYR A 152 20.70 1.53 -0.71
N SER A 153 19.96 1.74 -1.78
CA SER A 153 18.52 1.59 -1.83
C SER A 153 18.11 0.73 -3.01
N TYR A 154 16.95 0.13 -2.90
CA TYR A 154 16.41 -0.69 -3.99
C TYR A 154 15.08 -0.12 -4.49
N TYR A 155 14.78 -0.47 -5.73
CA TYR A 155 13.49 -0.18 -6.35
C TYR A 155 13.04 -1.35 -7.21
N TYR A 156 11.79 -1.36 -7.55
CA TYR A 156 11.22 -2.38 -8.43
C TYR A 156 10.83 -1.78 -9.77
N THR A 157 10.91 -2.60 -10.82
CA THR A 157 10.36 -2.27 -12.13
C THR A 157 9.35 -3.33 -12.57
N LEU A 158 8.33 -2.86 -13.27
CA LEU A 158 7.37 -3.65 -14.00
C LEU A 158 7.29 -3.04 -15.40
N GLU A 159 8.07 -3.59 -16.34
CA GLU A 159 8.41 -2.95 -17.62
C GLU A 159 8.99 -1.54 -17.42
N ASN A 160 8.30 -0.48 -17.92
CA ASN A 160 8.71 0.92 -17.83
C ASN A 160 8.19 1.64 -16.56
N THR A 161 7.33 1.00 -15.78
CA THR A 161 6.87 1.54 -14.49
C THR A 161 7.87 1.21 -13.40
N ILE A 162 8.18 2.19 -12.54
CA ILE A 162 9.07 2.03 -11.40
C ILE A 162 8.35 2.40 -10.11
N ASP A 163 8.68 1.72 -9.01
CA ASP A 163 8.22 2.12 -7.68
C ASP A 163 9.10 1.54 -6.56
N TYR A 164 8.89 2.04 -5.34
CA TYR A 164 9.54 1.60 -4.12
C TYR A 164 8.55 0.86 -3.21
N TYR A 165 8.89 -0.36 -2.81
CA TYR A 165 8.10 -1.15 -1.87
C TYR A 165 8.98 -1.66 -0.73
N TYR A 166 8.58 -1.37 0.50
CA TYR A 166 9.24 -1.92 1.67
C TYR A 166 8.90 -3.42 1.82
N GLY A 167 9.75 -4.26 1.25
CA GLY A 167 9.65 -5.72 1.24
C GLY A 167 9.58 -6.32 -0.15
N SER A 168 9.51 -7.65 -0.20
CA SER A 168 9.53 -8.42 -1.44
C SER A 168 8.21 -8.34 -2.22
N LEU A 169 8.32 -8.49 -3.54
CA LEU A 169 7.22 -8.73 -4.46
C LEU A 169 7.21 -10.19 -4.94
N LEU A 170 6.14 -10.58 -5.61
CA LEU A 170 6.00 -11.85 -6.31
C LEU A 170 7.05 -11.98 -7.45
N PRO A 171 7.34 -13.17 -7.95
CA PRO A 171 8.23 -13.34 -9.09
C PRO A 171 7.75 -12.66 -10.37
N SER A 172 6.45 -12.74 -10.65
CA SER A 172 5.82 -12.16 -11.84
C SER A 172 4.34 -11.86 -11.58
N THR A 173 3.72 -11.11 -12.49
CA THR A 173 2.31 -10.72 -12.40
C THR A 173 1.36 -11.92 -12.50
N GLY A 174 1.75 -13.00 -13.19
CA GLY A 174 0.97 -14.23 -13.31
C GLY A 174 0.75 -15.01 -12.00
N TYR A 175 1.46 -14.65 -10.92
CA TYR A 175 1.20 -15.19 -9.59
C TYR A 175 -0.07 -14.61 -8.95
N ILE A 176 -0.61 -13.52 -9.49
CA ILE A 176 -1.88 -12.95 -9.03
C ILE A 176 -3.03 -13.80 -9.56
N ARG A 177 -3.72 -14.48 -8.64
CA ARG A 177 -4.83 -15.39 -8.97
C ARG A 177 -6.18 -14.72 -8.91
N LYS A 178 -6.40 -13.91 -7.88
CA LYS A 178 -7.71 -13.31 -7.61
C LYS A 178 -7.60 -11.89 -7.08
N PHE A 179 -8.31 -10.99 -7.73
CA PHE A 179 -8.47 -9.61 -7.30
C PHE A 179 -9.73 -9.02 -7.93
N ASP A 180 -10.14 -7.90 -7.44
CA ASP A 180 -11.16 -7.07 -8.09
C ASP A 180 -10.91 -5.61 -7.77
N ILE A 181 -11.40 -4.71 -8.59
CA ILE A 181 -11.57 -3.30 -8.28
C ILE A 181 -13.00 -2.87 -8.53
N VAL A 182 -13.53 -2.07 -7.64
CA VAL A 182 -14.88 -1.54 -7.74
C VAL A 182 -14.89 -0.05 -7.43
N LYS A 183 -15.88 0.65 -7.95
CA LYS A 183 -16.13 2.04 -7.58
C LYS A 183 -16.51 2.10 -6.10
N TYR A 184 -15.81 2.95 -5.34
CA TYR A 184 -16.06 3.13 -3.91
C TYR A 184 -16.02 4.61 -3.58
N TYR A 185 -17.21 5.20 -3.36
CA TYR A 185 -17.43 6.65 -3.22
C TYR A 185 -16.77 7.45 -4.37
N ASP A 186 -15.83 8.33 -4.09
CA ASP A 186 -15.10 9.16 -5.08
C ASP A 186 -13.86 8.47 -5.66
N GLY A 187 -13.39 7.38 -5.06
CA GLY A 187 -12.22 6.61 -5.50
C GLY A 187 -12.55 5.19 -5.93
N LEU A 188 -11.58 4.31 -5.74
CA LEU A 188 -11.63 2.88 -6.01
C LEU A 188 -11.45 2.09 -4.70
N LEU A 189 -12.00 0.88 -4.66
CA LEU A 189 -11.64 -0.14 -3.68
C LEU A 189 -10.90 -1.27 -4.40
N LEU A 190 -9.63 -1.46 -4.07
CA LEU A 190 -8.88 -2.64 -4.44
C LEU A 190 -9.27 -3.79 -3.51
N ARG A 191 -9.94 -4.79 -4.05
CA ARG A 191 -10.37 -5.99 -3.32
C ARG A 191 -9.29 -7.06 -3.42
N VAL A 192 -8.94 -7.61 -2.29
CA VAL A 192 -7.90 -8.63 -2.17
C VAL A 192 -8.52 -9.96 -1.70
N PRO A 193 -7.85 -11.09 -1.92
CA PRO A 193 -8.31 -12.38 -1.42
C PRO A 193 -8.44 -12.39 0.09
N ASN A 194 -9.43 -13.15 0.58
CA ASN A 194 -9.52 -13.48 2.00
C ASN A 194 -8.31 -14.34 2.41
N ARG A 195 -7.64 -13.96 3.50
CA ARG A 195 -6.45 -14.69 3.96
C ARG A 195 -6.77 -16.13 4.40
N GLN A 196 -7.95 -16.40 4.94
CA GLN A 196 -8.34 -17.74 5.38
C GLN A 196 -8.81 -18.61 4.22
N ASN A 197 -9.35 -17.98 3.17
CA ASN A 197 -9.77 -18.65 1.94
C ASN A 197 -9.42 -17.79 0.71
N PRO A 198 -8.21 -17.94 0.15
CA PRO A 198 -7.75 -17.13 -0.98
C PRO A 198 -8.58 -17.27 -2.27
N GLU A 199 -9.47 -18.24 -2.34
CA GLU A 199 -10.39 -18.40 -3.48
C GLU A 199 -11.60 -17.45 -3.40
N VAL A 200 -11.76 -16.71 -2.31
CA VAL A 200 -12.88 -15.80 -2.10
C VAL A 200 -12.39 -14.36 -1.93
N LEU A 201 -13.08 -13.43 -2.55
CA LEU A 201 -12.94 -11.99 -2.26
C LEU A 201 -13.96 -11.60 -1.18
N GLU A 202 -13.52 -10.77 -0.24
CA GLU A 202 -14.40 -10.24 0.78
C GLU A 202 -15.54 -9.40 0.18
N GLU A 203 -16.70 -9.43 0.82
CA GLU A 203 -17.82 -8.58 0.42
C GLU A 203 -17.53 -7.10 0.64
N VAL A 204 -18.06 -6.27 -0.26
CA VAL A 204 -17.91 -4.81 -0.14
C VAL A 204 -18.89 -4.27 0.89
N VAL A 205 -18.37 -3.74 1.96
CA VAL A 205 -19.16 -3.07 3.00
C VAL A 205 -18.98 -1.55 2.86
N LYS A 206 -20.07 -0.82 2.77
CA LYS A 206 -20.03 0.64 2.76
C LYS A 206 -19.73 1.15 4.18
N GLN A 207 -18.57 1.79 4.35
CA GLN A 207 -18.09 2.33 5.63
C GLN A 207 -17.91 3.86 5.53
N GLU A 208 -19.00 4.56 5.25
CA GLU A 208 -19.00 6.01 5.00
C GLU A 208 -18.35 6.80 6.14
N LYS A 209 -18.75 6.54 7.39
CA LYS A 209 -18.20 7.24 8.55
C LYS A 209 -16.70 7.04 8.72
N MET A 210 -16.21 5.84 8.45
CA MET A 210 -14.77 5.55 8.51
C MET A 210 -14.03 6.29 7.41
N LEU A 211 -14.57 6.33 6.19
CA LEU A 211 -13.99 7.08 5.08
C LEU A 211 -13.96 8.60 5.37
N GLU A 212 -15.00 9.15 6.00
CA GLU A 212 -15.01 10.55 6.42
C GLU A 212 -13.92 10.86 7.44
N VAL A 213 -13.70 9.97 8.41
CA VAL A 213 -12.60 10.11 9.38
C VAL A 213 -11.26 10.11 8.69
N PHE A 214 -11.03 9.21 7.73
CA PHE A 214 -9.77 9.18 6.96
C PHE A 214 -9.57 10.46 6.13
N LYS A 215 -10.62 10.98 5.50
CA LYS A 215 -10.57 12.27 4.77
C LYS A 215 -10.26 13.45 5.70
N GLU A 216 -10.81 13.44 6.91
CA GLU A 216 -10.49 14.44 7.93
C GLU A 216 -9.03 14.38 8.35
N HIS A 217 -8.49 13.18 8.63
CA HIS A 217 -7.08 12.99 8.96
C HIS A 217 -6.16 13.42 7.80
N ARG A 218 -6.51 13.10 6.56
CA ARG A 218 -5.76 13.60 5.39
C ARG A 218 -5.71 15.12 5.36
N ARG A 219 -6.85 15.79 5.61
CA ARG A 219 -6.91 17.25 5.66
C ARG A 219 -6.01 17.81 6.77
N TRP A 220 -5.97 17.17 7.93
CA TRP A 220 -5.06 17.58 9.00
C TRP A 220 -3.61 17.41 8.59
N ASN A 221 -3.24 16.29 8.00
CA ASN A 221 -1.88 16.06 7.51
C ASN A 221 -1.46 17.09 6.45
N GLN A 222 -2.38 17.50 5.58
CA GLN A 222 -2.13 18.59 4.61
C GLN A 222 -1.90 19.93 5.30
N ILE A 223 -2.67 20.26 6.34
CA ILE A 223 -2.48 21.49 7.13
C ILE A 223 -1.14 21.47 7.85
N LEU A 224 -0.73 20.32 8.36
CA LEU A 224 0.56 20.13 9.04
C LEU A 224 1.75 20.04 8.07
N GLY A 225 1.51 19.95 6.75
CA GLY A 225 2.57 19.75 5.74
C GLY A 225 3.22 18.36 5.79
N VAL A 226 2.58 17.37 6.41
CA VAL A 226 3.10 16.00 6.59
C VAL A 226 2.18 14.97 5.91
N GLY A 227 2.02 15.11 4.60
CA GLY A 227 1.16 14.23 3.80
C GLY A 227 1.73 12.83 3.58
N THR A 228 3.03 12.64 3.72
CA THR A 228 3.75 11.39 3.48
C THR A 228 4.75 11.08 4.60
N VAL A 229 5.22 9.84 4.67
CA VAL A 229 6.29 9.44 5.61
C VAL A 229 7.58 10.23 5.33
N GLY A 230 7.88 10.52 4.06
CA GLY A 230 9.02 11.35 3.68
C GLY A 230 8.90 12.78 4.24
N ASP A 231 7.72 13.40 4.16
CA ASP A 231 7.48 14.72 4.76
C ASP A 231 7.68 14.70 6.28
N PHE A 232 7.15 13.66 6.93
CA PHE A 232 7.33 13.50 8.38
C PHE A 232 8.80 13.33 8.77
N ASN A 233 9.55 12.52 8.04
CA ASN A 233 10.99 12.33 8.29
C ASN A 233 11.76 13.66 8.12
N VAL A 234 11.45 14.43 7.07
CA VAL A 234 12.05 15.77 6.85
C VAL A 234 11.76 16.65 8.06
N ALA A 235 10.51 16.76 8.49
CA ALA A 235 10.13 17.58 9.63
C ALA A 235 10.85 17.14 10.93
N CYS A 236 11.02 15.83 11.14
CA CYS A 236 11.80 15.30 12.29
C CYS A 236 13.28 15.72 12.20
N ASN A 237 13.91 15.60 11.01
CA ASN A 237 15.32 15.95 10.82
C ASN A 237 15.57 17.47 10.96
N GLU A 238 14.59 18.29 10.63
CA GLU A 238 14.62 19.74 10.78
C GLU A 238 14.29 20.22 12.22
N GLY A 239 13.93 19.31 13.12
CA GLY A 239 13.66 19.60 14.53
C GLY A 239 12.21 19.98 14.84
N TYR A 240 11.28 19.89 13.89
CA TYR A 240 9.86 20.24 14.07
C TYR A 240 9.00 19.15 14.71
N ALA A 241 9.57 18.01 15.14
CA ALA A 241 8.80 16.89 15.70
C ALA A 241 7.93 17.31 16.90
N THR A 242 8.47 18.14 17.82
CA THR A 242 7.73 18.63 18.99
C THR A 242 6.56 19.53 18.59
N ASP A 243 6.75 20.41 17.60
CA ASP A 243 5.69 21.29 17.12
C ASP A 243 4.56 20.49 16.47
N LEU A 244 4.90 19.46 15.68
CA LEU A 244 3.91 18.54 15.10
C LEU A 244 3.09 17.82 16.16
N ILE A 245 3.72 17.37 17.25
CA ILE A 245 3.04 16.73 18.37
C ILE A 245 2.07 17.73 19.01
N ASN A 246 2.54 18.92 19.40
CA ASN A 246 1.75 19.94 20.05
C ASN A 246 0.52 20.35 19.21
N VAL A 247 0.71 20.55 17.90
CA VAL A 247 -0.41 20.94 17.01
C VAL A 247 -1.38 19.77 16.83
N SER A 248 -0.89 18.53 16.74
CA SER A 248 -1.74 17.34 16.63
C SER A 248 -2.59 17.14 17.89
N GLU A 249 -2.01 17.32 19.07
CA GLU A 249 -2.74 17.28 20.35
C GLU A 249 -3.81 18.39 20.43
N ALA A 250 -3.48 19.62 20.06
CA ALA A 250 -4.42 20.73 20.05
C ALA A 250 -5.60 20.48 19.09
N LEU A 251 -5.37 19.89 17.91
CA LEU A 251 -6.42 19.50 16.96
C LEU A 251 -7.32 18.41 17.55
N GLN A 252 -6.73 17.43 18.25
CA GLN A 252 -7.47 16.36 18.92
C GLN A 252 -8.32 16.90 20.07
N GLU A 253 -7.77 17.75 20.92
CA GLU A 253 -8.52 18.41 22.02
C GLU A 253 -9.69 19.24 21.49
N LYS A 254 -9.47 20.02 20.42
CA LYS A 254 -10.54 20.77 19.78
C LYS A 254 -11.68 19.85 19.28
N LYS A 255 -11.33 18.68 18.71
CA LYS A 255 -12.34 17.70 18.27
C LYS A 255 -13.13 17.14 19.43
N ILE A 256 -12.46 16.78 20.53
CA ILE A 256 -13.11 16.30 21.76
C ILE A 256 -14.05 17.37 22.34
N SER A 257 -13.58 18.62 22.43
CA SER A 257 -14.41 19.76 22.88
C SER A 257 -15.67 19.94 22.02
N ASN A 258 -15.52 19.91 20.68
CA ASN A 258 -16.68 20.02 19.78
C ASN A 258 -17.70 18.88 19.97
N ILE A 259 -17.24 17.67 20.27
CA ILE A 259 -18.11 16.53 20.58
C ILE A 259 -18.83 16.76 21.90
N ALA A 260 -18.11 17.21 22.94
CA ALA A 260 -18.69 17.52 24.26
C ALA A 260 -19.76 18.63 24.17
N ASP A 261 -19.48 19.71 23.43
CA ASP A 261 -20.42 20.78 23.15
C ASP A 261 -21.69 20.26 22.44
N GLY A 262 -21.48 19.40 21.43
CA GLY A 262 -22.58 18.76 20.71
C GLY A 262 -23.48 17.91 21.63
N ILE A 263 -22.90 17.18 22.58
CA ILE A 263 -23.62 16.39 23.58
C ILE A 263 -24.40 17.32 24.52
N TYR A 264 -23.72 18.36 25.03
CA TYR A 264 -24.34 19.35 25.92
C TYR A 264 -25.56 20.04 25.27
N HIS A 265 -25.41 20.54 24.05
CA HIS A 265 -26.50 21.20 23.33
C HIS A 265 -27.70 20.27 23.06
N ARG A 266 -27.45 19.00 22.71
CA ARG A 266 -28.48 17.99 22.54
C ARG A 266 -29.26 17.74 23.85
N GLY A 267 -28.53 17.57 24.96
CA GLY A 267 -29.12 17.38 26.28
C GLY A 267 -29.99 18.58 26.68
N LYS A 268 -29.48 19.80 26.50
CA LYS A 268 -30.20 21.03 26.81
C LYS A 268 -31.50 21.21 26.00
N ASN A 269 -31.49 20.73 24.74
CA ASN A 269 -32.65 20.81 23.85
C ASN A 269 -33.60 19.61 23.97
N GLY A 270 -33.47 18.77 25.00
CA GLY A 270 -34.29 17.59 25.22
C GLY A 270 -34.12 16.49 24.15
N GLN A 271 -33.06 16.57 23.33
CA GLN A 271 -32.76 15.57 22.30
C GLN A 271 -32.05 14.37 22.94
N ARG A 272 -32.23 13.19 22.33
CA ARG A 272 -31.54 11.97 22.77
C ARG A 272 -30.02 12.12 22.65
N VAL A 273 -29.35 11.97 23.78
CA VAL A 273 -27.87 11.93 23.83
C VAL A 273 -27.38 10.53 23.43
N LYS A 274 -26.39 10.45 22.57
CA LYS A 274 -25.72 9.20 22.22
C LYS A 274 -24.49 9.02 23.10
N LEU A 275 -24.19 7.78 23.44
CA LEU A 275 -22.91 7.42 24.05
C LEU A 275 -21.80 7.55 23.01
N VAL A 276 -20.75 8.28 23.35
CA VAL A 276 -19.53 8.40 22.51
C VAL A 276 -18.39 7.73 23.25
N LEU A 277 -17.77 6.75 22.58
CA LEU A 277 -16.56 6.07 23.08
C LEU A 277 -15.37 6.61 22.30
N ILE A 278 -14.37 7.09 23.00
CA ILE A 278 -13.09 7.52 22.44
C ILE A 278 -12.06 6.50 22.93
N SER A 279 -11.38 5.81 22.00
CA SER A 279 -10.28 4.92 22.33
C SER A 279 -9.04 5.36 21.55
N GLY A 280 -7.90 5.32 22.23
CA GLY A 280 -6.58 5.54 21.65
C GLY A 280 -5.83 4.24 21.49
#